data_6b717ea97eeb620329151ff5713cd069
#
_entry.id   6b717ea97eeb620329151ff5713cd069
#
_cell.length_a   1.000
_cell.length_b   1.000
_cell.length_c   1.000
_cell.angle_alpha   90.00
_cell.angle_beta   90.00
_cell.angle_gamma   90.00
#
_symmetry.space_group_name_H-M   'P 1'
#
loop_
_entity.id
_entity.type
_entity.pdbx_description
1 polymer ?
#
loop_
_entity_poly.entity_id
_entity_poly.type
_entity_poly.pdbx_seq_one_letter_code
_entity_poly.pdbx_strand_id
1 'polypeptide(L)'
;MEKMPYQPTQDSRVAPPAATDVITTDWRSGLPVLTGKRVTLRELRASDARSLFAMLTTEEVSRFISPPPTSVEGFERFIAWTLRMRELGTYACFAVTLDGSDDAIGIFQLRELDPGFATAEWGFAIGSEYWGCGLFVDGAELVVQFAFETVGVHRLEARASVKNGRGNGALRKIGAVQEGLLRRSFLRNGEYHDQVLWSILDEDWITTLGRPRPVSIH
;
A
#
# COMPACT_ATOMS: atom_id res chain seq x y z
N MET A 1 17.95 59.86 2.93
CA MET A 1 17.03 58.79 2.47
C MET A 1 16.41 58.14 3.67
N GLU A 2 15.22 58.60 4.01
CA GLU A 2 14.48 58.20 5.21
C GLU A 2 13.70 56.94 4.92
N LYS A 3 13.84 55.91 5.75
CA LYS A 3 13.09 54.66 5.64
C LYS A 3 11.69 54.89 6.24
N MET A 4 10.66 54.75 5.42
CA MET A 4 9.29 54.75 5.93
C MET A 4 9.00 53.45 6.72
N PRO A 5 8.36 53.55 7.89
CA PRO A 5 7.97 52.40 8.69
C PRO A 5 6.74 51.75 8.09
N TYR A 6 6.80 50.42 7.88
CA TYR A 6 5.69 49.59 7.53
C TYR A 6 4.65 49.55 8.67
N GLN A 7 3.43 49.99 8.39
CA GLN A 7 2.29 49.78 9.28
C GLN A 7 1.48 48.56 8.81
N PRO A 8 1.32 47.52 9.64
CA PRO A 8 0.43 46.40 9.27
C PRO A 8 -1.02 46.85 9.41
N THR A 9 -1.76 46.74 8.33
CA THR A 9 -3.22 46.83 8.29
C THR A 9 -3.81 45.72 9.16
N GLN A 10 -4.66 46.06 10.12
CA GLN A 10 -5.47 45.11 10.89
C GLN A 10 -6.44 44.42 9.93
N ASP A 11 -6.16 43.18 9.61
CA ASP A 11 -7.07 42.36 8.83
C ASP A 11 -8.04 41.64 9.75
N SER A 12 -9.32 41.75 9.39
CA SER A 12 -10.45 41.21 10.14
C SER A 12 -10.30 39.69 10.28
N ARG A 13 -10.20 39.20 11.51
CA ARG A 13 -10.21 37.78 11.82
C ARG A 13 -11.53 37.15 11.37
N VAL A 14 -11.53 36.55 10.23
CA VAL A 14 -12.52 35.51 9.87
C VAL A 14 -12.22 34.30 10.74
N ALA A 15 -13.15 33.94 11.61
CA ALA A 15 -13.02 32.74 12.43
C ALA A 15 -12.82 31.53 11.48
N PRO A 16 -11.86 30.63 11.78
CA PRO A 16 -11.70 29.42 10.98
C PRO A 16 -12.99 28.59 11.09
N PRO A 17 -13.44 27.94 9.99
CA PRO A 17 -14.56 27.03 10.04
C PRO A 17 -14.25 25.96 11.10
N ALA A 18 -15.26 25.60 11.90
CA ALA A 18 -15.17 24.58 12.92
C ALA A 18 -14.52 23.31 12.31
N ALA A 19 -13.41 22.91 12.90
CA ALA A 19 -12.78 21.65 12.55
C ALA A 19 -13.82 20.54 12.76
N THR A 20 -14.27 19.93 11.68
CA THR A 20 -14.94 18.65 11.76
C THR A 20 -13.90 17.70 12.35
N ASP A 21 -14.17 17.18 13.54
CA ASP A 21 -13.34 16.14 14.16
C ASP A 21 -13.27 14.94 13.19
N VAL A 22 -12.28 14.94 12.33
CA VAL A 22 -11.85 13.75 11.63
C VAL A 22 -11.20 12.91 12.72
N ILE A 23 -11.92 11.91 13.21
CA ILE A 23 -11.34 10.85 14.02
C ILE A 23 -10.34 10.14 13.14
N THR A 24 -9.12 10.67 13.08
CA THR A 24 -7.99 9.96 12.51
C THR A 24 -7.66 8.84 13.50
N THR A 25 -8.29 7.70 13.34
CA THR A 25 -7.86 6.50 14.02
C THR A 25 -6.41 6.25 13.63
N ASP A 26 -5.51 6.35 14.61
CA ASP A 26 -4.09 6.04 14.38
C ASP A 26 -4.00 4.60 13.87
N TRP A 27 -3.64 4.44 12.59
CA TRP A 27 -3.52 3.14 11.93
C TRP A 27 -2.54 2.20 12.65
N ARG A 28 -1.65 2.74 13.50
CA ARG A 28 -0.73 1.97 14.34
C ARG A 28 -1.46 1.22 15.44
N SER A 29 -2.62 1.69 15.88
CA SER A 29 -3.46 1.00 16.87
C SER A 29 -4.35 -0.08 16.25
N GLY A 30 -4.62 -0.01 14.96
CA GLY A 30 -5.41 -0.98 14.19
C GLY A 30 -5.65 -0.50 12.77
N LEU A 31 -5.51 -1.39 11.78
CA LEU A 31 -5.78 -1.01 10.40
C LEU A 31 -7.29 -0.80 10.18
N PRO A 32 -7.68 0.27 9.46
CA PRO A 32 -9.08 0.46 9.10
C PRO A 32 -9.56 -0.64 8.15
N VAL A 33 -10.86 -0.90 8.16
CA VAL A 33 -11.49 -1.70 7.11
C VAL A 33 -11.71 -0.79 5.91
N LEU A 34 -11.16 -1.19 4.76
CA LEU A 34 -11.29 -0.46 3.50
C LEU A 34 -12.22 -1.27 2.58
N THR A 35 -13.32 -0.66 2.15
CA THR A 35 -14.33 -1.33 1.34
C THR A 35 -14.29 -0.81 -0.10
N GLY A 36 -13.99 -1.70 -1.04
CA GLY A 36 -14.04 -1.47 -2.47
C GLY A 36 -15.39 -1.88 -3.06
N LYS A 37 -15.41 -2.05 -4.38
CA LYS A 37 -16.61 -2.48 -5.11
C LYS A 37 -16.82 -4.00 -5.02
N ARG A 38 -15.76 -4.76 -4.85
CA ARG A 38 -15.73 -6.24 -4.93
C ARG A 38 -14.84 -6.89 -3.89
N VAL A 39 -13.97 -6.10 -3.25
CA VAL A 39 -13.08 -6.58 -2.21
C VAL A 39 -13.20 -5.71 -0.96
N THR A 40 -12.96 -6.33 0.16
CA THR A 40 -12.75 -5.66 1.44
C THR A 40 -11.33 -5.95 1.91
N LEU A 41 -10.63 -4.91 2.34
CA LEU A 41 -9.32 -5.01 2.96
C LEU A 41 -9.47 -4.79 4.45
N ARG A 42 -8.96 -5.71 5.24
CA ARG A 42 -8.97 -5.65 6.71
C ARG A 42 -7.65 -6.10 7.29
N GLU A 43 -7.44 -5.82 8.54
CA GLU A 43 -6.27 -6.32 9.25
C GLU A 43 -6.24 -7.87 9.23
N LEU A 44 -5.03 -8.42 9.15
CA LEU A 44 -4.81 -9.86 9.22
C LEU A 44 -5.19 -10.40 10.61
N ARG A 45 -5.73 -11.62 10.63
CA ARG A 45 -6.08 -12.38 11.83
C ARG A 45 -5.36 -13.74 11.82
N ALA A 46 -5.08 -14.29 12.96
CA ALA A 46 -4.45 -15.63 13.05
C ALA A 46 -5.23 -16.69 12.28
N SER A 47 -6.58 -16.57 12.22
CA SER A 47 -7.46 -17.46 11.45
C SER A 47 -7.18 -17.45 9.94
N ASP A 48 -6.57 -16.38 9.39
CA ASP A 48 -6.26 -16.27 7.97
C ASP A 48 -5.07 -17.16 7.54
N ALA A 49 -4.30 -17.68 8.49
CA ALA A 49 -3.09 -18.44 8.20
C ALA A 49 -3.33 -19.63 7.26
N ARG A 50 -4.44 -20.34 7.44
CA ARG A 50 -4.78 -21.51 6.61
C ARG A 50 -5.16 -21.12 5.18
N SER A 51 -6.00 -20.10 5.01
CA SER A 51 -6.40 -19.63 3.67
C SER A 51 -5.22 -19.01 2.93
N LEU A 52 -4.41 -18.17 3.60
CA LEU A 52 -3.21 -17.59 3.01
C LEU A 52 -2.18 -18.66 2.63
N PHE A 53 -2.00 -19.69 3.45
CA PHE A 53 -1.13 -20.82 3.08
C PHE A 53 -1.62 -21.48 1.79
N ALA A 54 -2.91 -21.80 1.68
CA ALA A 54 -3.48 -22.40 0.47
C ALA A 54 -3.34 -21.50 -0.76
N MET A 55 -3.57 -20.19 -0.61
CA MET A 55 -3.58 -19.23 -1.72
C MET A 55 -2.18 -18.83 -2.20
N LEU A 56 -1.23 -18.63 -1.29
CA LEU A 56 0.04 -17.98 -1.61
C LEU A 56 1.22 -18.92 -1.80
N THR A 57 1.07 -20.21 -1.47
CA THR A 57 2.15 -21.21 -1.64
C THR A 57 2.08 -21.98 -2.96
N THR A 58 1.04 -21.79 -3.75
CA THR A 58 0.97 -22.38 -5.10
C THR A 58 2.18 -21.94 -5.93
N GLU A 59 2.66 -22.77 -6.84
CA GLU A 59 3.83 -22.46 -7.67
C GLU A 59 3.60 -21.18 -8.50
N GLU A 60 2.40 -21.02 -9.05
CA GLU A 60 2.06 -19.86 -9.88
C GLU A 60 2.18 -18.54 -9.11
N VAL A 61 1.71 -18.49 -7.85
CA VAL A 61 1.76 -17.29 -7.01
C VAL A 61 3.17 -17.10 -6.45
N SER A 62 3.75 -18.15 -5.84
CA SER A 62 5.02 -18.06 -5.13
C SER A 62 6.21 -17.79 -6.04
N ARG A 63 6.08 -18.05 -7.33
CA ARG A 63 7.16 -17.93 -8.32
C ARG A 63 7.78 -16.54 -8.41
N PHE A 64 6.99 -15.49 -8.20
CA PHE A 64 7.40 -14.09 -8.43
C PHE A 64 7.33 -13.21 -7.19
N ILE A 65 7.04 -13.78 -6.03
CA ILE A 65 7.06 -13.07 -4.76
C ILE A 65 8.23 -13.56 -3.91
N SER A 66 8.58 -12.81 -2.87
CA SER A 66 9.49 -13.30 -1.83
C SER A 66 8.96 -14.62 -1.29
N PRO A 67 9.84 -15.59 -0.95
CA PRO A 67 9.38 -16.90 -0.50
C PRO A 67 8.35 -16.77 0.63
N PRO A 68 7.10 -17.24 0.43
CA PRO A 68 6.11 -17.24 1.48
C PRO A 68 6.47 -18.29 2.55
N PRO A 69 5.90 -18.20 3.75
CA PRO A 69 6.00 -19.27 4.74
C PRO A 69 5.55 -20.61 4.16
N THR A 70 6.20 -21.69 4.56
CA THR A 70 5.99 -23.04 4.01
C THR A 70 5.01 -23.91 4.82
N SER A 71 4.38 -23.34 5.85
CA SER A 71 3.38 -24.02 6.69
C SER A 71 2.37 -23.04 7.25
N VAL A 72 1.24 -23.54 7.74
CA VAL A 72 0.20 -22.73 8.41
C VAL A 72 0.79 -22.01 9.64
N GLU A 73 1.57 -22.70 10.46
CA GLU A 73 2.24 -22.11 11.64
C GLU A 73 3.25 -21.02 11.22
N GLY A 74 3.85 -21.16 10.03
CA GLY A 74 4.69 -20.13 9.43
C GLY A 74 3.89 -18.87 9.11
N PHE A 75 2.67 -19.01 8.58
CA PHE A 75 1.77 -17.89 8.35
C PHE A 75 1.24 -17.29 9.65
N GLU A 76 0.95 -18.07 10.68
CA GLU A 76 0.59 -17.53 12.00
C GLU A 76 1.70 -16.64 12.57
N ARG A 77 2.97 -17.09 12.48
CA ARG A 77 4.14 -16.28 12.87
C ARG A 77 4.29 -15.02 12.02
N PHE A 78 4.07 -15.12 10.71
CA PHE A 78 4.07 -13.96 9.79
C PHE A 78 2.99 -12.95 10.20
N ILE A 79 1.77 -13.38 10.46
CA ILE A 79 0.67 -12.52 10.90
C ILE A 79 1.02 -11.84 12.22
N ALA A 80 1.49 -12.59 13.22
CA ALA A 80 1.91 -12.03 14.51
C ALA A 80 3.03 -11.00 14.35
N TRP A 81 3.95 -11.23 13.42
CA TRP A 81 5.03 -10.29 13.09
C TRP A 81 4.47 -9.02 12.41
N THR A 82 3.54 -9.14 11.46
CA THR A 82 2.94 -7.95 10.79
C THR A 82 2.20 -7.06 11.77
N LEU A 83 1.44 -7.63 12.72
CA LEU A 83 0.73 -6.88 13.75
C LEU A 83 1.71 -6.09 14.64
N ARG A 84 2.81 -6.71 15.05
CA ARG A 84 3.87 -6.04 15.83
C ARG A 84 4.53 -4.91 15.04
N MET A 85 4.83 -5.11 13.76
CA MET A 85 5.46 -4.08 12.93
C MET A 85 4.49 -2.92 12.66
N ARG A 86 3.19 -3.18 12.59
CA ARG A 86 2.16 -2.14 12.52
C ARG A 86 2.17 -1.27 13.79
N GLU A 87 2.22 -1.89 14.98
CA GLU A 87 2.31 -1.17 16.26
C GLU A 87 3.57 -0.29 16.35
N LEU A 88 4.67 -0.73 15.75
CA LEU A 88 5.90 0.05 15.63
C LEU A 88 5.82 1.14 14.56
N GLY A 89 4.76 1.15 13.74
CA GLY A 89 4.55 2.13 12.70
C GLY A 89 5.47 1.98 11.48
N THR A 90 5.97 0.76 11.20
CA THR A 90 6.92 0.50 10.10
C THR A 90 6.37 -0.39 8.99
N TYR A 91 5.20 -0.98 9.23
CA TYR A 91 4.60 -1.95 8.30
C TYR A 91 3.08 -1.97 8.44
N ALA A 92 2.37 -2.08 7.34
CA ALA A 92 0.94 -2.34 7.31
C ALA A 92 0.65 -3.52 6.36
N CYS A 93 -0.19 -4.47 6.77
CA CYS A 93 -0.54 -5.62 5.95
C CYS A 93 -2.02 -5.92 6.05
N PHE A 94 -2.70 -5.81 4.94
CA PHE A 94 -4.14 -6.09 4.80
C PHE A 94 -4.37 -7.49 4.24
N ALA A 95 -5.31 -8.21 4.80
CA ALA A 95 -5.97 -9.32 4.14
C ALA A 95 -6.90 -8.80 3.05
N VAL A 96 -6.95 -9.47 1.92
CA VAL A 96 -7.94 -9.24 0.86
C VAL A 96 -9.04 -10.28 1.03
N THR A 97 -10.28 -9.84 1.16
CA THR A 97 -11.47 -10.71 1.21
C THR A 97 -12.47 -10.31 0.12
N LEU A 98 -13.37 -11.18 -0.24
CA LEU A 98 -14.45 -10.90 -1.18
C LEU A 98 -15.71 -10.47 -0.43
N ASP A 99 -16.57 -9.74 -1.11
CA ASP A 99 -17.90 -9.43 -0.58
C ASP A 99 -18.65 -10.71 -0.20
N GLY A 100 -19.16 -10.75 1.04
CA GLY A 100 -19.89 -11.91 1.57
C GLY A 100 -19.02 -13.07 2.07
N SER A 101 -17.68 -12.95 2.02
CA SER A 101 -16.73 -13.91 2.58
C SER A 101 -15.70 -13.20 3.44
N ASP A 102 -15.33 -13.83 4.57
CA ASP A 102 -14.23 -13.33 5.43
C ASP A 102 -12.91 -14.09 5.21
N ASP A 103 -12.88 -15.02 4.26
CA ASP A 103 -11.67 -15.79 3.92
C ASP A 103 -10.68 -14.91 3.18
N ALA A 104 -9.42 -14.89 3.66
CA ALA A 104 -8.36 -14.15 3.02
C ALA A 104 -7.91 -14.84 1.72
N ILE A 105 -8.10 -14.18 0.58
CA ILE A 105 -7.67 -14.65 -0.75
C ILE A 105 -6.30 -14.11 -1.16
N GLY A 106 -5.71 -13.23 -0.36
CA GLY A 106 -4.44 -12.58 -0.64
C GLY A 106 -4.11 -11.51 0.36
N ILE A 107 -3.05 -10.77 0.08
CA ILE A 107 -2.58 -9.65 0.91
C ILE A 107 -2.17 -8.45 0.07
N PHE A 108 -2.31 -7.25 0.65
CA PHE A 108 -1.58 -6.04 0.29
C PHE A 108 -0.74 -5.59 1.47
N GLN A 109 0.47 -5.11 1.22
CA GLN A 109 1.39 -4.68 2.26
C GLN A 109 2.08 -3.37 1.91
N LEU A 110 2.40 -2.58 2.94
CA LEU A 110 3.21 -1.37 2.89
C LEU A 110 4.38 -1.52 3.86
N ARG A 111 5.56 -1.18 3.42
CA ARG A 111 6.78 -1.20 4.22
C ARG A 111 7.48 0.14 4.14
N GLU A 112 7.81 0.70 5.28
CA GLU A 112 8.62 1.90 5.38
C GLU A 112 9.99 1.68 4.70
N LEU A 113 10.40 2.62 3.85
CA LEU A 113 11.74 2.68 3.27
C LEU A 113 12.55 3.79 3.91
N ASP A 114 11.94 4.95 4.14
CA ASP A 114 12.55 6.08 4.83
C ASP A 114 11.80 6.37 6.13
N PRO A 115 12.48 6.79 7.21
CA PRO A 115 11.85 7.09 8.48
C PRO A 115 10.68 8.06 8.35
N GLY A 116 9.54 7.70 8.95
CA GLY A 116 8.31 8.50 8.88
C GLY A 116 7.48 8.26 7.63
N PHE A 117 7.76 7.18 6.87
CA PHE A 117 7.00 6.79 5.67
C PHE A 117 6.98 7.83 4.54
N ALA A 118 7.96 8.72 4.44
CA ALA A 118 8.05 9.61 3.28
C ALA A 118 8.11 8.79 1.97
N THR A 119 8.88 7.71 1.96
CA THR A 119 8.91 6.71 0.89
C THR A 119 8.52 5.35 1.48
N ALA A 120 7.64 4.63 0.80
CA ALA A 120 7.26 3.27 1.17
C ALA A 120 7.38 2.30 -0.01
N GLU A 121 7.72 1.06 0.26
CA GLU A 121 7.54 -0.05 -0.69
C GLU A 121 6.20 -0.71 -0.42
N TRP A 122 5.44 -0.96 -1.46
CA TRP A 122 4.23 -1.74 -1.37
C TRP A 122 4.32 -3.00 -2.21
N GLY A 123 3.60 -4.02 -1.77
CA GLY A 123 3.57 -5.31 -2.43
C GLY A 123 2.22 -5.97 -2.30
N PHE A 124 1.98 -6.97 -3.14
CA PHE A 124 0.72 -7.70 -3.15
C PHE A 124 0.92 -9.15 -3.61
N ALA A 125 0.04 -10.00 -3.11
CA ALA A 125 -0.11 -11.37 -3.59
C ALA A 125 -1.57 -11.78 -3.45
N ILE A 126 -2.16 -12.33 -4.50
CA ILE A 126 -3.55 -12.81 -4.55
C ILE A 126 -3.53 -14.21 -5.15
N GLY A 127 -4.35 -15.12 -4.62
CA GLY A 127 -4.50 -16.49 -5.13
C GLY A 127 -4.75 -16.52 -6.64
N SER A 128 -4.14 -17.48 -7.34
CA SER A 128 -4.16 -17.52 -8.81
C SER A 128 -5.55 -17.68 -9.41
N GLU A 129 -6.46 -18.31 -8.71
CA GLU A 129 -7.86 -18.47 -9.13
C GLU A 129 -8.64 -17.14 -9.19
N TYR A 130 -8.14 -16.10 -8.52
CA TYR A 130 -8.73 -14.75 -8.50
C TYR A 130 -8.09 -13.78 -9.48
N TRP A 131 -7.19 -14.25 -10.34
CA TRP A 131 -6.54 -13.39 -11.31
C TRP A 131 -7.43 -13.09 -12.52
N GLY A 132 -7.24 -11.91 -13.11
CA GLY A 132 -7.93 -11.51 -14.35
C GLY A 132 -9.34 -10.96 -14.17
N CYS A 133 -9.92 -11.00 -12.97
CA CYS A 133 -11.28 -10.53 -12.70
C CYS A 133 -11.38 -9.12 -12.08
N GLY A 134 -10.29 -8.36 -12.06
CA GLY A 134 -10.30 -6.96 -11.62
C GLY A 134 -10.16 -6.72 -10.12
N LEU A 135 -10.11 -7.77 -9.30
CA LEU A 135 -10.00 -7.65 -7.83
C LEU A 135 -8.71 -6.95 -7.39
N PHE A 136 -7.60 -7.19 -8.13
CA PHE A 136 -6.35 -6.50 -7.86
C PHE A 136 -6.49 -4.98 -7.95
N VAL A 137 -7.11 -4.47 -9.03
CA VAL A 137 -7.24 -3.01 -9.24
C VAL A 137 -8.09 -2.40 -8.14
N ASP A 138 -9.22 -3.04 -7.81
CA ASP A 138 -10.12 -2.58 -6.75
C ASP A 138 -9.41 -2.49 -5.38
N GLY A 139 -8.64 -3.52 -5.00
CA GLY A 139 -7.87 -3.52 -3.76
C GLY A 139 -6.65 -2.58 -3.80
N ALA A 140 -5.97 -2.48 -4.94
CA ALA A 140 -4.81 -1.62 -5.10
C ALA A 140 -5.18 -0.13 -4.95
N GLU A 141 -6.31 0.30 -5.53
CA GLU A 141 -6.83 1.67 -5.37
C GLU A 141 -7.04 2.01 -3.89
N LEU A 142 -7.59 1.10 -3.10
CA LEU A 142 -7.81 1.29 -1.66
C LEU A 142 -6.49 1.43 -0.88
N VAL A 143 -5.51 0.56 -1.18
CA VAL A 143 -4.21 0.59 -0.47
C VAL A 143 -3.40 1.82 -0.84
N VAL A 144 -3.39 2.22 -2.11
CA VAL A 144 -2.69 3.42 -2.57
C VAL A 144 -3.32 4.66 -1.94
N GLN A 145 -4.65 4.73 -1.89
CA GLN A 145 -5.36 5.81 -1.21
C GLN A 145 -5.03 5.83 0.30
N PHE A 146 -5.05 4.70 0.98
CA PHE A 146 -4.67 4.58 2.39
C PHE A 146 -3.24 5.06 2.63
N ALA A 147 -2.30 4.67 1.77
CA ALA A 147 -0.91 5.09 1.88
C ALA A 147 -0.74 6.60 1.80
N PHE A 148 -1.38 7.26 0.84
CA PHE A 148 -1.26 8.70 0.65
C PHE A 148 -2.09 9.50 1.65
N GLU A 149 -3.36 9.13 1.89
CA GLU A 149 -4.29 9.94 2.69
C GLU A 149 -4.20 9.65 4.20
N THR A 150 -3.85 8.42 4.61
CA THR A 150 -3.85 8.00 6.02
C THR A 150 -2.43 7.90 6.58
N VAL A 151 -1.51 7.26 5.85
CA VAL A 151 -0.12 7.10 6.30
C VAL A 151 0.69 8.36 6.02
N GLY A 152 0.37 9.11 4.96
CA GLY A 152 1.07 10.33 4.56
C GLY A 152 2.31 10.06 3.71
N VAL A 153 2.34 8.94 3.00
CA VAL A 153 3.41 8.61 2.06
C VAL A 153 3.44 9.65 0.94
N HIS A 154 4.63 10.07 0.52
CA HIS A 154 4.81 10.91 -0.67
C HIS A 154 5.10 10.08 -1.93
N ARG A 155 5.79 8.95 -1.76
CA ARG A 155 6.23 8.10 -2.84
C ARG A 155 6.03 6.63 -2.51
N LEU A 156 5.31 5.91 -3.36
CA LEU A 156 5.15 4.46 -3.30
C LEU A 156 6.04 3.78 -4.33
N GLU A 157 6.90 2.86 -3.89
CA GLU A 157 7.70 2.01 -4.76
C GLU A 157 7.15 0.59 -4.80
N ALA A 158 7.26 -0.04 -5.96
CA ALA A 158 7.02 -1.47 -6.12
C ALA A 158 8.08 -2.09 -7.01
N ARG A 159 8.43 -3.34 -6.73
CA ARG A 159 9.41 -4.09 -7.51
C ARG A 159 8.76 -5.36 -8.06
N ALA A 160 8.90 -5.57 -9.35
CA ALA A 160 8.40 -6.77 -10.00
C ALA A 160 9.49 -7.40 -10.85
N SER A 161 9.66 -8.73 -10.77
CA SER A 161 10.57 -9.43 -11.68
C SER A 161 10.23 -9.12 -13.14
N VAL A 162 11.23 -8.89 -13.98
CA VAL A 162 11.04 -8.69 -15.44
C VAL A 162 10.23 -9.83 -16.04
N LYS A 163 10.41 -11.06 -15.53
CA LYS A 163 9.67 -12.26 -15.99
C LYS A 163 8.21 -12.28 -15.52
N ASN A 164 7.82 -11.43 -14.56
CA ASN A 164 6.45 -11.32 -14.05
C ASN A 164 5.60 -10.37 -14.91
N GLY A 165 5.24 -10.79 -16.12
CA GLY A 165 4.41 -9.97 -17.02
C GLY A 165 3.07 -9.55 -16.42
N ARG A 166 2.46 -10.42 -15.57
CA ARG A 166 1.21 -10.13 -14.87
C ARG A 166 1.39 -9.03 -13.82
N GLY A 167 2.40 -9.14 -12.96
CA GLY A 167 2.69 -8.14 -11.92
C GLY A 167 3.04 -6.79 -12.54
N ASN A 168 3.91 -6.76 -13.56
CA ASN A 168 4.24 -5.53 -14.26
C ASN A 168 3.02 -4.92 -14.97
N GLY A 169 2.14 -5.74 -15.56
CA GLY A 169 0.89 -5.29 -16.16
C GLY A 169 -0.11 -4.75 -15.13
N ALA A 170 -0.15 -5.33 -13.93
CA ALA A 170 -0.99 -4.88 -12.82
C ALA A 170 -0.56 -3.49 -12.34
N LEU A 171 0.75 -3.29 -12.10
CA LEU A 171 1.30 -2.00 -11.69
C LEU A 171 1.02 -0.89 -12.73
N ARG A 172 1.20 -1.20 -14.02
CA ARG A 172 0.86 -0.23 -15.10
C ARG A 172 -0.62 0.17 -15.10
N LYS A 173 -1.53 -0.78 -14.81
CA LYS A 173 -2.99 -0.51 -14.81
C LYS A 173 -3.43 0.48 -13.73
N ILE A 174 -2.72 0.55 -12.61
CA ILE A 174 -3.02 1.51 -11.54
C ILE A 174 -2.23 2.82 -11.68
N GLY A 175 -1.59 3.05 -12.83
CA GLY A 175 -0.88 4.29 -13.11
C GLY A 175 0.55 4.35 -12.58
N ALA A 176 1.14 3.24 -12.11
CA ALA A 176 2.53 3.24 -11.72
C ALA A 176 3.45 3.53 -12.92
N VAL A 177 4.47 4.36 -12.72
CA VAL A 177 5.48 4.73 -13.69
C VAL A 177 6.70 3.83 -13.54
N GLN A 178 7.20 3.31 -14.66
CA GLN A 178 8.44 2.54 -14.67
C GLN A 178 9.65 3.50 -14.62
N GLU A 179 10.49 3.37 -13.60
CA GLU A 179 11.65 4.27 -13.42
C GLU A 179 12.98 3.60 -13.75
N GLY A 180 13.09 2.29 -13.60
CA GLY A 180 14.38 1.65 -13.81
C GLY A 180 14.38 0.15 -13.83
N LEU A 181 15.55 -0.39 -14.15
CA LEU A 181 15.87 -1.82 -14.10
C LEU A 181 16.89 -2.07 -12.98
N LEU A 182 16.49 -2.83 -11.99
CA LEU A 182 17.33 -3.30 -10.90
C LEU A 182 17.95 -4.63 -11.30
N ARG A 183 19.21 -4.58 -11.76
CA ARG A 183 19.88 -5.79 -12.26
C ARG A 183 20.18 -6.76 -11.12
N ARG A 184 19.80 -8.04 -11.30
CA ARG A 184 20.08 -9.16 -10.38
C ARG A 184 19.67 -8.87 -8.93
N SER A 185 18.57 -8.14 -8.74
CA SER A 185 18.11 -7.69 -7.42
C SER A 185 17.19 -8.68 -6.71
N PHE A 186 16.72 -9.72 -7.39
CA PHE A 186 15.79 -10.71 -6.84
C PHE A 186 16.38 -12.11 -6.90
N LEU A 187 16.68 -12.68 -5.74
CA LEU A 187 17.16 -14.06 -5.62
C LEU A 187 15.97 -15.01 -5.48
N ARG A 188 15.83 -15.95 -6.41
CA ARG A 188 14.80 -16.98 -6.36
C ARG A 188 15.38 -18.31 -6.84
N ASN A 189 15.18 -19.39 -6.06
CA ASN A 189 15.65 -20.74 -6.37
C ASN A 189 17.15 -20.81 -6.77
N GLY A 190 17.99 -20.00 -6.10
CA GLY A 190 19.43 -19.93 -6.38
C GLY A 190 19.81 -19.06 -7.58
N GLU A 191 18.85 -18.49 -8.31
CA GLU A 191 19.10 -17.62 -9.45
C GLU A 191 18.75 -16.16 -9.14
N TYR A 192 19.63 -15.25 -9.60
CA TYR A 192 19.37 -13.81 -9.53
C TYR A 192 18.62 -13.34 -10.77
N HIS A 193 17.48 -12.69 -10.55
CA HIS A 193 16.65 -12.11 -11.60
C HIS A 193 16.66 -10.59 -11.53
N ASP A 194 16.46 -9.95 -12.66
CA ASP A 194 16.26 -8.51 -12.75
C ASP A 194 14.82 -8.16 -12.34
N GLN A 195 14.67 -6.99 -11.70
CA GLN A 195 13.37 -6.42 -11.38
C GLN A 195 13.19 -5.06 -12.03
N VAL A 196 11.96 -4.74 -12.36
CA VAL A 196 11.55 -3.38 -12.75
C VAL A 196 11.18 -2.65 -11.48
N LEU A 197 11.70 -1.43 -11.33
CA LEU A 197 11.28 -0.47 -10.31
C LEU A 197 10.12 0.35 -10.86
N TRP A 198 9.04 0.38 -10.12
CA TRP A 198 7.83 1.16 -10.37
C TRP A 198 7.61 2.15 -9.26
N SER A 199 7.03 3.31 -9.55
CA SER A 199 6.64 4.30 -8.55
C SER A 199 5.26 4.87 -8.82
N ILE A 200 4.61 5.34 -7.76
CA ILE A 200 3.43 6.20 -7.80
C ILE A 200 3.73 7.35 -6.85
N LEU A 201 3.56 8.60 -7.31
CA LEU A 201 3.66 9.78 -6.48
C LEU A 201 2.25 10.21 -6.03
N ASP A 202 2.17 10.84 -4.87
CA ASP A 202 0.92 11.38 -4.34
C ASP A 202 0.27 12.39 -5.30
N GLU A 203 1.07 13.25 -5.93
CA GLU A 203 0.60 14.24 -6.91
C GLU A 203 0.02 13.60 -8.17
N ASP A 204 0.58 12.49 -8.64
CA ASP A 204 0.07 11.75 -9.81
C ASP A 204 -1.26 11.07 -9.47
N TRP A 205 -1.36 10.52 -8.24
CA TRP A 205 -2.56 9.85 -7.76
C TRP A 205 -3.75 10.78 -7.63
N ILE A 206 -3.54 11.97 -7.03
CA ILE A 206 -4.56 13.02 -6.89
C ILE A 206 -5.09 13.42 -8.26
N THR A 207 -4.22 13.60 -9.25
CA THR A 207 -4.59 13.96 -10.61
C THR A 207 -5.44 12.88 -11.28
N THR A 208 -5.09 11.62 -11.09
CA THR A 208 -5.81 10.46 -11.66
C THR A 208 -7.24 10.34 -11.10
N LEU A 209 -7.43 10.66 -9.83
CA LEU A 209 -8.76 10.64 -9.19
C LEU A 209 -9.64 11.86 -9.50
N GLY A 210 -9.12 12.84 -10.24
CA GLY A 210 -9.83 14.11 -10.54
C GLY A 210 -10.13 14.95 -9.31
N ARG A 211 -9.43 14.75 -8.20
CA ARG A 211 -9.56 15.50 -6.95
C ARG A 211 -8.69 16.76 -7.00
N PRO A 212 -9.17 17.93 -6.53
CA PRO A 212 -8.33 19.13 -6.39
C PRO A 212 -7.23 18.86 -5.35
N ARG A 213 -6.01 19.35 -5.63
CA ARG A 213 -4.89 19.27 -4.67
C ARG A 213 -5.28 19.93 -3.35
N PRO A 214 -5.03 19.32 -2.19
CA PRO A 214 -5.07 20.03 -0.93
C PRO A 214 -4.03 21.17 -0.98
N VAL A 215 -4.49 22.40 -0.69
CA VAL A 215 -3.59 23.55 -0.65
C VAL A 215 -2.67 23.39 0.55
N SER A 216 -1.42 23.03 0.32
CA SER A 216 -0.36 23.09 1.35
C SER A 216 -0.12 24.54 1.71
N ILE A 217 -0.55 24.93 2.88
CA ILE A 217 -0.14 26.20 3.49
C ILE A 217 1.20 25.93 4.17
N HIS A 218 2.29 26.44 3.56
CA HIS A 218 3.62 26.49 4.16
C HIS A 218 3.71 27.61 5.18
#